data_76531e76b3852c99fed77fa6b597f4b9
#
_entry.id   76531e76b3852c99fed77fa6b597f4b9
#
_cell.length_a   1.000
_cell.length_b   1.000
_cell.length_c   1.000
_cell.angle_alpha   90.00
_cell.angle_beta   90.00
_cell.angle_gamma   90.00
#
_symmetry.space_group_name_H-M   'P 1'
#
loop_
_entity.id
_entity.type
_entity.pdbx_description
1 polymer ?
#
loop_
_entity_poly.entity_id
_entity_poly.type
_entity_poly.pdbx_seq_one_letter_code
_entity_poly.pdbx_strand_id
1 'polypeptide(L)'
;MPKHIVNVGDVELISLNDNLPIRSPFVAFPHTTIEQWNEYPELMADHENGYHRWGSLAIRSSGKLILVDTGMQGEGCYLLDDMKRKGIDREAVDIVVFTHVHPDHVGWNYTDGKPNFPNARFLVPQKDWDYWTKPENINTVEYVVPQVLPLKENGVMDLIDGEY
;
A
#
# COMPACT_ATOMS: atom_id res chain seq x y z
N MET A 1 -5.75 -13.24 -19.58
CA MET A 1 -5.60 -12.09 -18.67
C MET A 1 -5.08 -12.62 -17.34
N PRO A 2 -4.06 -12.04 -16.72
CA PRO A 2 -3.65 -12.47 -15.40
C PRO A 2 -4.85 -12.33 -14.46
N LYS A 3 -5.14 -13.37 -13.69
CA LYS A 3 -6.23 -13.35 -12.71
C LYS A 3 -5.81 -12.41 -11.58
N HIS A 4 -6.38 -11.22 -11.53
CA HIS A 4 -6.18 -10.27 -10.43
C HIS A 4 -7.10 -10.56 -9.22
N ILE A 5 -7.95 -11.59 -9.33
CA ILE A 5 -8.88 -12.03 -8.28
C ILE A 5 -8.58 -13.47 -7.90
N VAL A 6 -8.48 -13.73 -6.61
CA VAL A 6 -8.35 -15.07 -6.03
C VAL A 6 -9.41 -15.22 -4.93
N ASN A 7 -10.13 -16.34 -4.94
CA ASN A 7 -11.09 -16.66 -3.87
C ASN A 7 -10.49 -17.71 -2.93
N VAL A 8 -10.62 -17.46 -1.63
CA VAL A 8 -10.26 -18.40 -0.57
C VAL A 8 -11.49 -18.60 0.31
N GLY A 9 -12.22 -19.67 0.06
CA GLY A 9 -13.57 -19.83 0.61
C GLY A 9 -14.47 -18.69 0.16
N ASP A 10 -15.12 -18.02 1.11
CA ASP A 10 -16.01 -16.88 0.86
C ASP A 10 -15.27 -15.52 0.82
N VAL A 11 -13.95 -15.54 0.90
CA VAL A 11 -13.12 -14.32 0.85
C VAL A 11 -12.62 -14.10 -0.58
N GLU A 12 -12.89 -12.92 -1.13
CA GLU A 12 -12.34 -12.48 -2.42
C GLU A 12 -11.12 -11.57 -2.19
N LEU A 13 -9.99 -11.93 -2.77
CA LEU A 13 -8.74 -11.18 -2.75
C LEU A 13 -8.51 -10.55 -4.12
N ILE A 14 -8.40 -9.23 -4.18
CA ILE A 14 -8.24 -8.46 -5.42
C ILE A 14 -6.89 -7.74 -5.38
N SER A 15 -5.95 -8.21 -6.20
CA SER A 15 -4.64 -7.56 -6.35
C SER A 15 -4.80 -6.19 -7.02
N LEU A 16 -4.24 -5.15 -6.41
CA LEU A 16 -4.22 -3.78 -6.93
C LEU A 16 -2.77 -3.38 -7.25
N ASN A 17 -2.60 -2.61 -8.31
CA ASN A 17 -1.31 -2.06 -8.69
C ASN A 17 -1.31 -0.54 -8.45
N ASP A 18 -0.20 -0.05 -7.93
CA ASP A 18 0.05 1.38 -7.78
C ASP A 18 1.11 1.87 -8.75
N ASN A 19 2.24 1.15 -8.83
CA ASN A 19 3.31 1.43 -9.79
C ASN A 19 4.04 0.14 -10.16
N LEU A 20 4.76 0.17 -11.28
CA LEU A 20 5.64 -0.91 -11.74
C LEU A 20 6.99 -0.32 -12.19
N PRO A 21 7.77 0.25 -11.28
CA PRO A 21 9.06 0.82 -11.65
C PRO A 21 10.02 -0.27 -12.14
N ILE A 22 10.80 0.11 -13.17
CA ILE A 22 11.87 -0.72 -13.71
C ILE A 22 13.17 -0.18 -13.15
N ARG A 23 13.92 -0.99 -12.43
CA ARG A 23 15.19 -0.61 -11.80
C ARG A 23 16.04 -1.82 -11.48
N SER A 24 17.32 -1.59 -11.19
CA SER A 24 18.22 -2.66 -10.79
C SER A 24 17.68 -3.41 -9.56
N PRO A 25 17.61 -4.75 -9.61
CA PRO A 25 17.21 -5.55 -8.47
C PRO A 25 18.16 -5.44 -7.28
N PHE A 26 19.41 -5.05 -7.50
CA PHE A 26 20.41 -4.87 -6.45
C PHE A 26 20.10 -3.71 -5.48
N VAL A 27 19.20 -2.81 -5.84
CA VAL A 27 18.71 -1.77 -4.93
C VAL A 27 17.98 -2.40 -3.74
N ALA A 28 17.15 -3.41 -4.00
CA ALA A 28 16.40 -4.13 -2.96
C ALA A 28 17.15 -5.38 -2.43
N PHE A 29 17.96 -6.00 -3.29
CA PHE A 29 18.64 -7.26 -3.00
C PHE A 29 20.15 -7.16 -3.29
N PRO A 30 20.92 -6.38 -2.50
CA PRO A 30 22.31 -6.04 -2.79
C PRO A 30 23.29 -7.22 -2.76
N HIS A 31 22.86 -8.36 -2.21
CA HIS A 31 23.70 -9.58 -2.08
C HIS A 31 23.43 -10.62 -3.16
N THR A 32 22.62 -10.29 -4.18
CA THR A 32 22.33 -11.16 -5.31
C THR A 32 23.19 -10.83 -6.52
N THR A 33 23.23 -11.72 -7.52
CA THR A 33 23.96 -11.52 -8.78
C THR A 33 23.00 -11.55 -9.98
N ILE A 34 23.46 -11.02 -11.13
CA ILE A 34 22.62 -10.99 -12.33
C ILE A 34 22.34 -12.42 -12.85
N GLU A 35 23.27 -13.35 -12.66
CA GLU A 35 23.11 -14.75 -13.05
C GLU A 35 21.95 -15.39 -12.29
N GLN A 36 21.80 -15.07 -10.98
CA GLN A 36 20.68 -15.55 -10.18
C GLN A 36 19.35 -14.97 -10.67
N TRP A 37 19.33 -13.68 -11.07
CA TRP A 37 18.11 -13.05 -11.61
C TRP A 37 17.75 -13.58 -13.00
N ASN A 38 18.72 -13.97 -13.82
CA ASN A 38 18.47 -14.59 -15.13
C ASN A 38 17.77 -15.95 -15.06
N GLU A 39 17.73 -16.57 -13.87
CA GLU A 39 16.90 -17.76 -13.64
C GLU A 39 15.38 -17.45 -13.54
N TYR A 40 15.03 -16.16 -13.42
CA TYR A 40 13.64 -15.67 -13.29
C TYR A 40 13.33 -14.58 -14.34
N PRO A 41 13.37 -14.94 -15.63
CA PRO A 41 13.24 -13.96 -16.72
C PRO A 41 11.90 -13.20 -16.70
N GLU A 42 10.85 -13.76 -16.10
CA GLU A 42 9.56 -13.09 -15.94
C GLU A 42 9.57 -11.92 -14.94
N LEU A 43 10.60 -11.84 -14.10
CA LEU A 43 10.80 -10.75 -13.15
C LEU A 43 11.72 -9.66 -13.72
N MET A 44 12.36 -9.91 -14.85
CA MET A 44 13.30 -9.01 -15.49
C MET A 44 12.64 -8.23 -16.63
N ALA A 45 12.87 -6.92 -16.67
CA ALA A 45 12.43 -6.05 -17.76
C ALA A 45 13.45 -6.03 -18.91
N ASP A 46 14.73 -6.13 -18.57
CA ASP A 46 15.87 -6.21 -19.47
C ASP A 46 17.04 -6.96 -18.80
N HIS A 47 18.24 -6.87 -19.35
CA HIS A 47 19.42 -7.59 -18.85
C HIS A 47 19.97 -7.09 -17.50
N GLU A 48 19.55 -5.91 -17.03
CA GLU A 48 20.10 -5.25 -15.85
C GLU A 48 19.00 -4.86 -14.84
N ASN A 49 17.75 -4.76 -15.29
CA ASN A 49 16.66 -4.20 -14.52
C ASN A 49 15.51 -5.19 -14.38
N GLY A 50 14.94 -5.24 -13.19
CA GLY A 50 13.76 -6.00 -12.87
C GLY A 50 12.51 -5.12 -12.70
N TYR A 51 11.35 -5.76 -12.79
CA TYR A 51 10.08 -5.15 -12.42
C TYR A 51 9.93 -5.12 -10.90
N HIS A 52 9.75 -3.93 -10.34
CA HIS A 52 9.45 -3.74 -8.93
C HIS A 52 7.99 -3.33 -8.79
N ARG A 53 7.14 -4.27 -8.39
CA ARG A 53 5.72 -3.99 -8.24
C ARG A 53 5.43 -3.33 -6.90
N TRP A 54 4.87 -2.13 -6.94
CA TRP A 54 4.20 -1.51 -5.80
C TRP A 54 2.69 -1.71 -5.95
N GLY A 55 2.05 -2.14 -4.89
CA GLY A 55 0.62 -2.40 -4.96
C GLY A 55 0.01 -2.73 -3.62
N SER A 56 -1.29 -2.84 -3.64
CA SER A 56 -2.14 -3.08 -2.49
C SER A 56 -3.00 -4.31 -2.71
N LEU A 57 -3.78 -4.68 -1.72
CA LEU A 57 -4.73 -5.77 -1.80
C LEU A 57 -6.10 -5.29 -1.29
N ALA A 58 -7.13 -5.43 -2.12
CA ALA A 58 -8.49 -5.29 -1.63
C ALA A 58 -9.06 -6.65 -1.28
N ILE A 59 -9.79 -6.72 -0.17
CA ILE A 59 -10.39 -7.95 0.37
C ILE A 59 -11.88 -7.70 0.53
N ARG A 60 -12.71 -8.56 -0.06
CA ARG A 60 -14.15 -8.62 0.25
C ARG A 60 -14.43 -9.82 1.13
N SER A 61 -14.93 -9.58 2.33
CA SER A 61 -15.26 -10.61 3.30
C SER A 61 -16.42 -10.14 4.19
N SER A 62 -17.39 -11.00 4.43
CA SER A 62 -18.52 -10.74 5.35
C SER A 62 -19.23 -9.42 5.10
N GLY A 63 -19.39 -9.03 3.83
CA GLY A 63 -20.05 -7.79 3.42
C GLY A 63 -19.20 -6.53 3.61
N LYS A 64 -17.92 -6.66 3.97
CA LYS A 64 -16.95 -5.58 4.14
C LYS A 64 -15.97 -5.51 2.99
N LEU A 65 -15.57 -4.30 2.63
CA LEU A 65 -14.46 -4.02 1.73
C LEU A 65 -13.28 -3.48 2.53
N ILE A 66 -12.21 -4.27 2.57
CA ILE A 66 -10.98 -3.97 3.32
C ILE A 66 -9.87 -3.68 2.31
N LEU A 67 -9.13 -2.61 2.51
CA LEU A 67 -7.94 -2.28 1.75
C LEU A 67 -6.70 -2.50 2.61
N VAL A 68 -5.76 -3.30 2.14
CA VAL A 68 -4.45 -3.51 2.78
C VAL A 68 -3.44 -2.60 2.12
N ASP A 69 -2.97 -1.63 2.87
CA ASP A 69 -2.10 -0.54 2.42
C ASP A 69 -2.71 0.35 1.32
N THR A 70 -2.23 1.59 1.21
CA THR A 70 -2.76 2.57 0.26
C THR A 70 -1.73 3.02 -0.78
N GLY A 71 -0.67 2.22 -1.01
CA GLY A 71 0.30 2.51 -2.05
C GLY A 71 1.14 3.76 -1.80
N MET A 72 1.86 4.18 -2.82
CA MET A 72 2.73 5.35 -2.84
C MET A 72 2.16 6.43 -3.78
N GLN A 73 1.84 7.59 -3.27
CA GLN A 73 1.40 8.71 -4.09
C GLN A 73 2.60 9.37 -4.77
N GLY A 74 2.49 9.68 -6.06
CA GLY A 74 3.56 10.36 -6.79
C GLY A 74 3.50 10.12 -8.29
N GLU A 75 4.55 10.53 -8.98
CA GLU A 75 4.67 10.35 -10.43
C GLU A 75 4.65 8.86 -10.81
N GLY A 76 3.80 8.52 -11.78
CA GLY A 76 3.65 7.14 -12.24
C GLY A 76 2.83 6.23 -11.30
N CYS A 77 2.35 6.72 -10.16
CA CYS A 77 1.49 5.97 -9.25
C CYS A 77 0.02 6.11 -9.64
N TYR A 78 -0.73 4.99 -9.61
CA TYR A 78 -2.09 4.94 -10.18
C TYR A 78 -3.06 4.03 -9.40
N LEU A 79 -2.85 3.84 -8.09
CA LEU A 79 -3.69 2.95 -7.26
C LEU A 79 -5.18 3.27 -7.39
N LEU A 80 -5.55 4.55 -7.29
CA LEU A 80 -6.96 4.95 -7.35
C LEU A 80 -7.60 4.65 -8.72
N ASP A 81 -6.83 4.81 -9.80
CA ASP A 81 -7.27 4.46 -11.14
C ASP A 81 -7.38 2.94 -11.32
N ASP A 82 -6.48 2.17 -10.73
CA ASP A 82 -6.54 0.72 -10.78
C ASP A 82 -7.74 0.17 -9.99
N MET A 83 -8.04 0.75 -8.83
CA MET A 83 -9.26 0.46 -8.08
C MET A 83 -10.49 0.69 -8.95
N LYS A 84 -10.59 1.87 -9.57
CA LYS A 84 -11.71 2.21 -10.46
C LYS A 84 -11.83 1.23 -11.63
N ARG A 85 -10.72 0.88 -12.30
CA ARG A 85 -10.71 -0.10 -13.40
C ARG A 85 -11.19 -1.48 -12.98
N LYS A 86 -10.98 -1.86 -11.71
CA LYS A 86 -11.38 -3.14 -11.13
C LYS A 86 -12.75 -3.10 -10.44
N GLY A 87 -13.49 -1.99 -10.59
CA GLY A 87 -14.82 -1.84 -10.02
C GLY A 87 -14.84 -1.72 -8.49
N ILE A 88 -13.76 -1.19 -7.91
CA ILE A 88 -13.64 -0.92 -6.48
C ILE A 88 -13.85 0.58 -6.28
N ASP A 89 -14.96 0.90 -5.61
CA ASP A 89 -15.25 2.27 -5.19
C ASP A 89 -14.49 2.59 -3.90
N ARG A 90 -13.68 3.63 -3.92
CA ARG A 90 -12.92 4.09 -2.75
C ARG A 90 -13.83 4.57 -1.61
N GLU A 91 -15.02 5.08 -1.95
CA GLU A 91 -16.01 5.51 -0.95
C GLU A 91 -16.71 4.32 -0.28
N ALA A 92 -16.64 3.12 -0.87
CA ALA A 92 -17.17 1.89 -0.30
C ALA A 92 -16.17 1.14 0.58
N VAL A 93 -14.93 1.63 0.71
CA VAL A 93 -13.93 1.01 1.60
C VAL A 93 -14.37 1.22 3.06
N ASP A 94 -14.61 0.11 3.75
CA ASP A 94 -14.99 0.12 5.18
C ASP A 94 -13.77 0.24 6.09
N ILE A 95 -12.67 -0.44 5.72
CA ILE A 95 -11.47 -0.56 6.55
C ILE A 95 -10.24 -0.40 5.66
N VAL A 96 -9.27 0.40 6.11
CA VAL A 96 -7.89 0.38 5.64
C VAL A 96 -7.02 -0.19 6.74
N VAL A 97 -6.25 -1.24 6.46
CA VAL A 97 -5.29 -1.79 7.41
C VAL A 97 -3.87 -1.62 6.86
N PHE A 98 -2.98 -1.05 7.67
CA PHE A 98 -1.58 -0.92 7.28
C PHE A 98 -0.77 -2.10 7.78
N THR A 99 0.06 -2.65 6.89
CA THR A 99 1.09 -3.63 7.26
C THR A 99 2.18 -2.95 8.09
N HIS A 100 2.54 -1.74 7.71
CA HIS A 100 3.45 -0.83 8.41
C HIS A 100 3.33 0.60 7.83
N VAL A 101 3.98 1.57 8.46
CA VAL A 101 3.88 2.99 8.08
C VAL A 101 5.13 3.42 7.31
N HIS A 102 5.24 3.02 6.03
CA HIS A 102 6.22 3.55 5.07
C HIS A 102 5.49 4.25 3.91
N PRO A 103 6.17 5.09 3.09
CA PRO A 103 5.51 5.93 2.09
C PRO A 103 4.74 5.15 1.03
N ASP A 104 5.22 3.97 0.65
CA ASP A 104 4.60 3.08 -0.33
C ASP A 104 3.43 2.25 0.24
N HIS A 105 3.08 2.47 1.51
CA HIS A 105 1.94 1.83 2.20
C HIS A 105 0.87 2.82 2.65
N VAL A 106 1.21 4.10 2.81
CA VAL A 106 0.30 5.14 3.36
C VAL A 106 0.06 6.30 2.39
N GLY A 107 0.65 6.27 1.19
CA GLY A 107 0.76 7.43 0.29
C GLY A 107 -0.57 7.96 -0.22
N TRP A 108 -1.59 7.13 -0.45
CA TRP A 108 -2.88 7.58 -0.96
C TRP A 108 -3.95 7.79 0.13
N ASN A 109 -3.58 8.02 1.39
CA ASN A 109 -4.58 8.35 2.42
C ASN A 109 -5.28 9.66 2.11
N TYR A 110 -4.50 10.66 1.69
CA TYR A 110 -4.99 11.99 1.36
C TYR A 110 -4.43 12.49 0.03
N THR A 111 -5.22 13.28 -0.70
CA THR A 111 -4.79 14.07 -1.85
C THR A 111 -5.24 15.51 -1.63
N ASP A 112 -4.29 16.45 -1.65
CA ASP A 112 -4.55 17.89 -1.41
C ASP A 112 -5.36 18.12 -0.11
N GLY A 113 -5.00 17.38 0.95
CA GLY A 113 -5.65 17.46 2.26
C GLY A 113 -7.05 16.84 2.35
N LYS A 114 -7.53 16.18 1.29
CA LYS A 114 -8.82 15.50 1.27
C LYS A 114 -8.63 13.98 1.38
N PRO A 115 -9.42 13.29 2.22
CA PRO A 115 -9.33 11.83 2.36
C PRO A 115 -9.73 11.13 1.07
N ASN A 116 -8.95 10.14 0.65
CA ASN A 116 -9.29 9.31 -0.49
C ASN A 116 -10.26 8.18 -0.14
N PHE A 117 -10.31 7.80 1.13
CA PHE A 117 -11.20 6.75 1.66
C PHE A 117 -12.06 7.34 2.79
N PRO A 118 -13.06 8.20 2.46
CA PRO A 118 -13.73 9.06 3.43
C PRO A 118 -14.58 8.31 4.46
N ASN A 119 -14.99 7.07 4.16
CA ASN A 119 -15.86 6.26 5.02
C ASN A 119 -15.07 5.16 5.77
N ALA A 120 -13.77 5.05 5.54
CA ALA A 120 -12.97 3.99 6.11
C ALA A 120 -12.54 4.26 7.57
N ARG A 121 -12.45 3.20 8.37
CA ARG A 121 -11.64 3.16 9.59
C ARG A 121 -10.23 2.70 9.23
N PHE A 122 -9.23 3.32 9.83
CA PHE A 122 -7.82 3.01 9.56
C PHE A 122 -7.22 2.26 10.75
N LEU A 123 -6.75 1.04 10.51
CA LEU A 123 -6.06 0.22 11.51
C LEU A 123 -4.55 0.41 11.33
N VAL A 124 -3.93 1.05 12.30
CA VAL A 124 -2.51 1.46 12.25
C VAL A 124 -1.71 0.70 13.30
N PRO A 125 -0.60 0.03 12.95
CA PRO A 125 0.24 -0.63 13.93
C PRO A 125 0.74 0.34 15.01
N GLN A 126 0.51 0.01 16.29
CA GLN A 126 0.88 0.84 17.44
C GLN A 126 2.38 1.18 17.43
N LYS A 127 3.24 0.20 17.13
CA LYS A 127 4.70 0.38 17.13
C LYS A 127 5.18 1.36 16.08
N ASP A 128 4.57 1.33 14.88
CA ASP A 128 4.87 2.28 13.80
C ASP A 128 4.39 3.69 14.18
N TRP A 129 3.16 3.80 14.70
CA TRP A 129 2.66 5.06 15.19
C TRP A 129 3.59 5.66 16.25
N ASP A 130 3.95 4.89 17.28
CA ASP A 130 4.81 5.34 18.37
C ASP A 130 6.21 5.73 17.91
N TYR A 131 6.74 5.07 16.86
CA TYR A 131 8.02 5.41 16.28
C TYR A 131 7.97 6.70 15.47
N TRP A 132 7.05 6.76 14.49
CA TRP A 132 7.02 7.86 13.51
C TRP A 132 6.48 9.17 14.08
N THR A 133 5.70 9.13 15.16
CA THR A 133 5.16 10.34 15.80
C THR A 133 6.03 10.92 16.92
N LYS A 134 7.19 10.33 17.20
CA LYS A 134 8.16 10.91 18.12
C LYS A 134 8.69 12.25 17.57
N PRO A 135 8.95 13.24 18.47
CA PRO A 135 9.47 14.54 18.05
C PRO A 135 10.75 14.46 17.20
N GLU A 136 11.62 13.48 17.48
CA GLU A 136 12.86 13.24 16.75
C GLU A 136 12.64 12.60 15.37
N ASN A 137 11.51 11.92 15.13
CA ASN A 137 11.24 11.16 13.89
C ASN A 137 10.24 11.85 12.97
N ILE A 138 9.25 12.57 13.52
CA ILE A 138 8.06 13.04 12.79
C ILE A 138 8.39 13.90 11.56
N ASN A 139 9.49 14.64 11.60
CA ASN A 139 9.95 15.50 10.51
C ASN A 139 11.15 14.93 9.74
N THR A 140 11.54 13.68 10.00
CA THR A 140 12.64 13.04 9.27
C THR A 140 12.18 12.51 7.89
N VAL A 141 10.87 12.41 7.70
CA VAL A 141 10.23 11.93 6.46
C VAL A 141 9.03 12.81 6.13
N GLU A 142 8.78 13.02 4.84
CA GLU A 142 7.79 14.00 4.36
C GLU A 142 6.34 13.49 4.41
N TYR A 143 6.13 12.18 4.50
CA TYR A 143 4.79 11.57 4.33
C TYR A 143 3.98 11.45 5.63
N VAL A 144 4.62 11.41 6.81
CA VAL A 144 3.92 11.19 8.08
C VAL A 144 2.94 12.32 8.38
N VAL A 145 3.38 13.55 8.25
CA VAL A 145 2.56 14.73 8.53
C VAL A 145 1.33 14.82 7.62
N PRO A 146 1.43 14.73 6.27
CA PRO A 146 0.25 14.84 5.41
C PRO A 146 -0.59 13.59 5.29
N GLN A 147 -0.03 12.39 5.52
CA GLN A 147 -0.73 11.13 5.24
C GLN A 147 -1.17 10.35 6.48
N VAL A 148 -0.50 10.54 7.62
CA VAL A 148 -0.74 9.70 8.81
C VAL A 148 -1.34 10.50 9.97
N LEU A 149 -0.80 11.67 10.30
CA LEU A 149 -1.33 12.49 11.41
C LEU A 149 -2.81 12.85 11.26
N PRO A 150 -3.32 13.22 10.07
CA PRO A 150 -4.71 13.59 9.90
C PRO A 150 -5.68 12.45 10.21
N LEU A 151 -5.26 11.18 10.14
CA LEU A 151 -6.09 10.04 10.52
C LEU A 151 -6.47 10.09 12.00
N LYS A 152 -5.52 10.47 12.87
CA LYS A 152 -5.74 10.64 14.30
C LYS A 152 -6.57 11.88 14.59
N GLU A 153 -6.22 13.00 13.96
CA GLU A 153 -6.88 14.30 14.15
C GLU A 153 -8.36 14.23 13.76
N ASN A 154 -8.68 13.51 12.68
CA ASN A 154 -10.04 13.30 12.21
C ASN A 154 -10.79 12.19 12.97
N GLY A 155 -10.16 11.49 13.92
CA GLY A 155 -10.80 10.45 14.73
C GLY A 155 -11.17 9.18 13.96
N VAL A 156 -10.54 8.93 12.80
CA VAL A 156 -10.84 7.77 11.94
C VAL A 156 -9.85 6.62 12.10
N MET A 157 -8.91 6.72 13.06
CA MET A 157 -7.82 5.77 13.27
C MET A 157 -8.02 4.97 14.56
N ASP A 158 -7.71 3.68 14.49
CA ASP A 158 -7.54 2.76 15.63
C ASP A 158 -6.10 2.23 15.63
N LEU A 159 -5.48 2.21 16.78
CA LEU A 159 -4.15 1.62 16.96
C LEU A 159 -4.32 0.13 17.29
N ILE A 160 -3.55 -0.71 16.61
CA ILE A 160 -3.56 -2.17 16.79
C ILE A 160 -2.20 -2.67 17.24
N ASP A 161 -2.17 -3.61 18.20
CA ASP A 161 -0.97 -4.30 18.67
C ASP A 161 -1.32 -5.79 18.85
N GLY A 162 -0.70 -6.65 18.03
CA GLY A 162 -0.98 -8.09 18.00
C GLY A 162 -2.25 -8.46 17.25
N GLU A 163 -3.01 -9.44 17.75
CA GLU A 163 -4.27 -9.88 17.17
C GLU A 163 -5.40 -8.88 17.49
N TYR A 164 -6.23 -8.61 16.46
CA TYR A 164 -7.35 -7.67 16.54
C TYR A 164 -8.67 -8.38 16.23
#